data_79dedaf66a1e658eafd4ed9227465c5b
#
_entry.id   79dedaf66a1e658eafd4ed9227465c5b
#
_cell.length_a   1.000
_cell.length_b   1.000
_cell.length_c   1.000
_cell.angle_alpha   90.00
_cell.angle_beta   90.00
_cell.angle_gamma   90.00
#
_symmetry.space_group_name_H-M   'P 1'
#
loop_
_entity.id
_entity.type
_entity.pdbx_description
1 polymer ?
#
loop_
_entity_poly.entity_id
_entity_poly.type
_entity_poly.pdbx_seq_one_letter_code
_entity_poly.pdbx_strand_id
1 'polypeptide(L)'
;MSQPAIEGRLHPITPLRRSWAVLAALAALAYQLRDLVSFRPSTEISTDTIALPLWAACTAAALIVTGIVGLFTAAWRHSHYILDGNVLEYRSGLLFKVRRHCELDHVQSVDIMRPFLGRLIGICTLRIVMPGTAMTLSYLTLNQARALKARILAEDTVEDRLYQVKTKDLILALLLDLSTNLWSLVIVTGAVFPYVLSGELFTLSTLIAFAPKVWKLTGKRLFVYNGWSVTRTADGAYRTDYGMFDTRQYTYQDSRITFIELHQPLLWRRFDWVEVRAAVAGAAKPGILIPVCPRVVAEKMVLHLLGPGAVRHLNNPLPAPPVARKATPLHKALGYRLSNGYFTAWNGFFLRNVTTVCPVQRVQSVSTRQGPWQRRLGLASVYANVPGGGSVPAAHRAMGEAADLAGCLYQASMDEAEHLRKTTDAET
;
A
#
# COMPACT_ATOMS: atom_id res chain seq x y z
N MET A 1 15.94 34.39 -4.26
CA MET A 1 14.76 34.89 -5.00
C MET A 1 13.56 34.12 -4.47
N SER A 2 12.64 34.79 -3.77
CA SER A 2 11.41 34.16 -3.27
C SER A 2 10.54 33.74 -4.46
N GLN A 3 10.31 32.46 -4.62
CA GLN A 3 9.42 31.95 -5.66
C GLN A 3 7.97 32.38 -5.35
N PRO A 4 7.17 32.78 -6.35
CA PRO A 4 5.79 33.24 -6.12
C PRO A 4 4.96 32.15 -5.43
N ALA A 5 4.16 32.55 -4.45
CA ALA A 5 3.23 31.64 -3.76
C ALA A 5 2.22 31.05 -4.75
N ILE A 6 1.98 29.74 -4.69
CA ILE A 6 0.94 29.08 -5.48
C ILE A 6 -0.30 28.97 -4.63
N GLU A 7 -1.31 29.74 -4.96
CA GLU A 7 -2.66 29.61 -4.39
C GLU A 7 -3.56 28.85 -5.34
N GLY A 8 -4.36 27.92 -4.80
CA GLY A 8 -5.32 27.18 -5.59
C GLY A 8 -6.56 26.77 -4.80
N ARG A 9 -7.65 26.59 -5.54
CA ARG A 9 -8.91 26.06 -4.99
C ARG A 9 -9.13 24.63 -5.44
N LEU A 10 -9.84 23.87 -4.62
CA LEU A 10 -10.28 22.54 -4.98
C LEU A 10 -11.32 22.57 -6.10
N HIS A 11 -11.46 21.47 -6.84
CA HIS A 11 -12.41 21.37 -7.95
C HIS A 11 -13.87 21.56 -7.49
N PRO A 12 -14.73 22.24 -8.27
CA PRO A 12 -16.12 22.58 -7.89
C PRO A 12 -17.04 21.36 -7.64
N ILE A 13 -16.64 20.17 -8.02
CA ILE A 13 -17.38 18.92 -7.74
C ILE A 13 -17.27 18.44 -6.28
N THR A 14 -16.36 19.03 -5.50
CA THR A 14 -16.13 18.67 -4.08
C THR A 14 -17.40 18.72 -3.23
N PRO A 15 -18.25 19.76 -3.29
CA PRO A 15 -19.49 19.82 -2.52
C PRO A 15 -20.48 18.73 -2.90
N LEU A 16 -20.63 18.41 -4.18
CA LEU A 16 -21.59 17.43 -4.67
C LEU A 16 -21.30 16.03 -4.10
N ARG A 17 -20.05 15.60 -4.04
CA ARG A 17 -19.69 14.30 -3.46
C ARG A 17 -19.82 14.26 -1.94
N ARG A 18 -19.55 15.37 -1.25
CA ARG A 18 -19.73 15.45 0.22
C ARG A 18 -21.19 15.43 0.62
N SER A 19 -22.05 16.11 -0.14
CA SER A 19 -23.50 16.13 0.11
C SER A 19 -24.17 14.81 -0.21
N TRP A 20 -23.66 14.01 -1.17
CA TRP A 20 -24.28 12.74 -1.59
C TRP A 20 -24.49 11.74 -0.44
N ALA A 21 -23.53 11.56 0.45
CA ALA A 21 -23.66 10.64 1.58
C ALA A 21 -24.75 11.08 2.57
N VAL A 22 -24.87 12.40 2.80
CA VAL A 22 -25.90 12.97 3.67
C VAL A 22 -27.27 12.84 3.00
N LEU A 23 -27.35 13.12 1.70
CA LEU A 23 -28.57 12.97 0.92
C LEU A 23 -29.05 11.51 0.87
N ALA A 24 -28.14 10.56 0.69
CA ALA A 24 -28.44 9.13 0.72
C ALA A 24 -28.93 8.67 2.10
N ALA A 25 -28.32 9.15 3.18
CA ALA A 25 -28.75 8.86 4.54
C ALA A 25 -30.14 9.44 4.82
N LEU A 26 -30.43 10.67 4.37
CA LEU A 26 -31.76 11.28 4.49
C LEU A 26 -32.80 10.56 3.67
N ALA A 27 -32.47 10.11 2.46
CA ALA A 27 -33.38 9.31 1.62
C ALA A 27 -33.69 7.94 2.28
N ALA A 28 -32.68 7.29 2.88
CA ALA A 28 -32.89 6.06 3.62
C ALA A 28 -33.78 6.26 4.86
N LEU A 29 -33.55 7.35 5.60
CA LEU A 29 -34.37 7.73 6.74
C LEU A 29 -35.79 8.03 6.31
N ALA A 30 -36.01 8.80 5.24
CA ALA A 30 -37.34 9.09 4.70
C ALA A 30 -38.07 7.81 4.26
N TYR A 31 -37.34 6.85 3.67
CA TYR A 31 -37.88 5.55 3.32
C TYR A 31 -38.30 4.74 4.55
N GLN A 32 -37.57 4.77 5.64
CA GLN A 32 -37.90 4.11 6.90
C GLN A 32 -39.09 4.77 7.60
N LEU A 33 -39.23 6.09 7.48
CA LEU A 33 -40.31 6.86 8.09
C LEU A 33 -41.56 6.92 7.23
N ARG A 34 -41.58 6.38 6.01
CA ARG A 34 -42.71 6.43 5.08
C ARG A 34 -44.00 5.86 5.67
N ASP A 35 -43.86 4.82 6.50
CA ASP A 35 -45.01 4.12 7.11
C ASP A 35 -45.62 4.89 8.30
N LEU A 36 -44.84 5.83 8.89
CA LEU A 36 -45.29 6.74 9.94
C LEU A 36 -46.02 7.97 9.36
N VAL A 37 -45.71 8.33 8.09
CA VAL A 37 -46.33 9.43 7.37
C VAL A 37 -47.33 8.82 6.37
N SER A 38 -48.58 8.58 6.79
CA SER A 38 -49.62 8.10 5.90
C SER A 38 -50.04 9.21 4.93
N PHE A 39 -49.56 9.14 3.67
CA PHE A 39 -50.07 9.99 2.58
C PHE A 39 -51.49 9.52 2.17
N ARG A 40 -52.54 9.94 2.89
CA ARG A 40 -53.91 9.73 2.45
C ARG A 40 -54.33 10.92 1.59
N PRO A 41 -54.98 10.67 0.43
CA PRO A 41 -55.69 11.72 -0.26
C PRO A 41 -56.82 12.22 0.64
N SER A 42 -56.93 13.52 0.76
CA SER A 42 -57.68 14.33 1.70
C SER A 42 -59.24 14.15 1.61
N THR A 43 -59.76 13.02 2.08
CA THR A 43 -61.23 12.83 2.15
C THR A 43 -61.75 12.41 3.52
N GLU A 44 -60.92 12.11 4.50
CA GLU A 44 -61.36 11.87 5.88
C GLU A 44 -60.40 12.48 6.89
N ILE A 45 -60.88 13.49 7.61
CA ILE A 45 -60.21 14.13 8.73
C ILE A 45 -60.40 13.24 9.95
N SER A 46 -59.41 12.38 10.26
CA SER A 46 -59.28 11.78 11.58
C SER A 46 -58.28 12.57 12.39
N THR A 47 -58.61 12.93 13.60
CA THR A 47 -58.04 13.97 14.47
C THR A 47 -56.65 13.68 15.06
N ASP A 48 -55.99 12.58 14.70
CA ASP A 48 -54.72 12.16 15.37
C ASP A 48 -53.51 11.92 14.46
N THR A 49 -53.59 12.24 13.15
CA THR A 49 -52.43 12.14 12.26
C THR A 49 -52.22 13.48 11.55
N ILE A 50 -51.00 14.05 11.66
CA ILE A 50 -50.62 15.24 10.92
C ILE A 50 -50.51 14.85 9.42
N ALA A 51 -51.59 14.98 8.69
CA ALA A 51 -51.63 14.78 7.24
C ALA A 51 -50.96 15.94 6.56
N LEU A 52 -49.65 15.84 6.28
CA LEU A 52 -48.96 16.81 5.44
C LEU A 52 -49.34 16.60 3.97
N PRO A 53 -49.83 17.61 3.26
CA PRO A 53 -50.09 17.48 1.84
C PRO A 53 -48.80 17.18 1.06
N LEU A 54 -48.88 16.34 0.05
CA LEU A 54 -47.76 15.83 -0.73
C LEU A 54 -46.85 16.98 -1.25
N TRP A 55 -47.41 18.06 -1.69
CA TRP A 55 -46.66 19.24 -2.15
C TRP A 55 -45.84 19.89 -1.04
N ALA A 56 -46.34 19.94 0.20
CA ALA A 56 -45.60 20.50 1.34
C ALA A 56 -44.43 19.61 1.74
N ALA A 57 -44.57 18.27 1.68
CA ALA A 57 -43.48 17.34 1.90
C ALA A 57 -42.39 17.45 0.79
N CYS A 58 -42.79 17.57 -0.47
CA CYS A 58 -41.88 17.77 -1.59
C CYS A 58 -41.14 19.09 -1.50
N THR A 59 -41.80 20.19 -1.12
CA THR A 59 -41.16 21.49 -0.93
C THR A 59 -40.21 21.50 0.24
N ALA A 60 -40.55 20.90 1.37
CA ALA A 60 -39.67 20.74 2.52
C ALA A 60 -38.40 19.91 2.16
N ALA A 61 -38.58 18.80 1.45
CA ALA A 61 -37.46 17.98 0.96
C ALA A 61 -36.56 18.79 0.01
N ALA A 62 -37.12 19.52 -0.93
CA ALA A 62 -36.35 20.37 -1.86
C ALA A 62 -35.58 21.46 -1.13
N LEU A 63 -36.14 22.11 -0.13
CA LEU A 63 -35.50 23.12 0.70
C LEU A 63 -34.33 22.51 1.51
N ILE A 64 -34.52 21.32 2.10
CA ILE A 64 -33.46 20.61 2.82
C ILE A 64 -32.30 20.27 1.88
N VAL A 65 -32.60 19.70 0.70
CA VAL A 65 -31.58 19.34 -0.30
C VAL A 65 -30.81 20.61 -0.74
N THR A 66 -31.53 21.69 -1.06
CA THR A 66 -30.93 22.95 -1.48
C THR A 66 -30.07 23.55 -0.37
N GLY A 67 -30.54 23.52 0.86
CA GLY A 67 -29.78 23.97 2.05
C GLY A 67 -28.50 23.18 2.25
N ILE A 68 -28.56 21.85 2.16
CA ILE A 68 -27.38 20.96 2.28
C ILE A 68 -26.38 21.26 1.17
N VAL A 69 -26.81 21.31 -0.07
CA VAL A 69 -25.94 21.61 -1.22
C VAL A 69 -25.34 23.02 -1.06
N GLY A 70 -26.16 24.00 -0.63
CA GLY A 70 -25.70 25.37 -0.35
C GLY A 70 -24.62 25.42 0.73
N LEU A 71 -24.79 24.73 1.86
CA LEU A 71 -23.79 24.64 2.93
C LEU A 71 -22.48 24.04 2.46
N PHE A 72 -22.53 22.93 1.71
CA PHE A 72 -21.32 22.30 1.17
C PHE A 72 -20.63 23.16 0.11
N THR A 73 -21.40 23.91 -0.70
CA THR A 73 -20.86 24.86 -1.69
C THR A 73 -20.18 26.05 -1.00
N ALA A 74 -20.79 26.57 0.07
CA ALA A 74 -20.18 27.62 0.87
C ALA A 74 -18.88 27.13 1.54
N ALA A 75 -18.90 25.93 2.15
CA ALA A 75 -17.70 25.34 2.75
C ALA A 75 -16.58 25.10 1.72
N TRP A 76 -16.93 24.71 0.49
CA TRP A 76 -15.97 24.57 -0.60
C TRP A 76 -15.35 25.89 -1.00
N ARG A 77 -16.12 26.97 -1.12
CA ARG A 77 -15.60 28.31 -1.44
C ARG A 77 -14.53 28.78 -0.46
N HIS A 78 -14.60 28.35 0.80
CA HIS A 78 -13.63 28.69 1.85
C HIS A 78 -12.47 27.68 1.96
N SER A 79 -12.42 26.68 1.09
CA SER A 79 -11.34 25.69 1.07
C SER A 79 -10.32 26.05 0.00
N HIS A 80 -9.10 26.38 0.43
CA HIS A 80 -7.98 26.71 -0.44
C HIS A 80 -6.68 26.15 0.13
N TYR A 81 -5.70 25.99 -0.74
CA TYR A 81 -4.33 25.67 -0.36
C TYR A 81 -3.38 26.78 -0.81
N ILE A 82 -2.36 27.01 -0.03
CA ILE A 82 -1.32 28.00 -0.26
C ILE A 82 0.02 27.29 -0.10
N LEU A 83 0.85 27.34 -1.13
CA LEU A 83 2.24 26.93 -1.08
C LEU A 83 3.11 28.17 -1.08
N ASP A 84 3.69 28.50 0.07
CA ASP A 84 4.57 29.64 0.26
C ASP A 84 5.96 29.14 0.70
N GLY A 85 6.94 29.34 -0.19
CA GLY A 85 8.29 28.87 0.04
C GLY A 85 8.33 27.37 0.35
N ASN A 86 8.66 27.03 1.58
CA ASN A 86 8.85 25.65 2.07
C ASN A 86 7.64 25.10 2.87
N VAL A 87 6.54 25.84 2.95
CA VAL A 87 5.37 25.45 3.73
C VAL A 87 4.13 25.35 2.85
N LEU A 88 3.48 24.19 2.88
CA LEU A 88 2.16 23.98 2.27
C LEU A 88 1.09 24.11 3.36
N GLU A 89 0.27 25.14 3.26
CA GLU A 89 -0.87 25.33 4.15
C GLU A 89 -2.17 24.95 3.45
N TYR A 90 -2.99 24.13 4.11
CA TYR A 90 -4.35 23.83 3.69
C TYR A 90 -5.35 24.38 4.69
N ARG A 91 -6.22 25.26 4.22
CA ARG A 91 -7.30 25.85 5.00
C ARG A 91 -8.65 25.36 4.50
N SER A 92 -9.48 24.87 5.40
CA SER A 92 -10.83 24.42 5.05
C SER A 92 -11.81 24.63 6.20
N GLY A 93 -13.09 24.68 5.88
CA GLY A 93 -14.21 24.73 6.82
C GLY A 93 -14.89 26.09 6.88
N LEU A 94 -16.23 26.03 7.05
CA LEU A 94 -17.09 27.20 7.23
C LEU A 94 -17.30 27.49 8.73
N LEU A 95 -17.79 26.50 9.48
CA LEU A 95 -18.07 26.59 10.92
C LEU A 95 -16.83 26.18 11.75
N PHE A 96 -16.22 25.04 11.39
CA PHE A 96 -15.00 24.54 12.03
C PHE A 96 -13.83 24.79 11.07
N LYS A 97 -13.01 25.79 11.37
CA LYS A 97 -11.82 26.12 10.58
C LYS A 97 -10.72 25.11 10.89
N VAL A 98 -10.33 24.31 9.90
CA VAL A 98 -9.20 23.39 9.99
C VAL A 98 -8.04 23.99 9.19
N ARG A 99 -6.90 24.20 9.85
CA ARG A 99 -5.63 24.58 9.24
C ARG A 99 -4.67 23.42 9.38
N ARG A 100 -4.03 23.03 8.30
CA ARG A 100 -2.99 22.01 8.29
C ARG A 100 -1.76 22.59 7.63
N HIS A 101 -0.64 22.50 8.33
CA HIS A 101 0.66 22.91 7.83
C HIS A 101 1.49 21.68 7.49
N CYS A 102 2.23 21.76 6.41
CA CYS A 102 3.16 20.73 5.96
C CYS A 102 4.45 21.42 5.54
N GLU A 103 5.54 21.16 6.24
CA GLU A 103 6.89 21.58 5.87
C GLU A 103 7.45 20.62 4.82
N LEU A 104 7.91 21.17 3.69
CA LEU A 104 8.35 20.35 2.56
C LEU A 104 9.59 19.52 2.87
N ASP A 105 10.47 20.00 3.75
CA ASP A 105 11.68 19.27 4.17
C ASP A 105 11.39 17.93 4.86
N HIS A 106 10.20 17.81 5.46
CA HIS A 106 9.77 16.59 6.14
C HIS A 106 8.92 15.66 5.25
N VAL A 107 8.67 16.03 3.99
CA VAL A 107 7.89 15.21 3.06
C VAL A 107 8.66 13.94 2.69
N GLN A 108 8.02 12.79 2.90
CA GLN A 108 8.60 11.47 2.58
C GLN A 108 8.21 10.99 1.19
N SER A 109 6.95 11.20 0.80
CA SER A 109 6.46 10.89 -0.53
C SER A 109 5.26 11.75 -0.92
N VAL A 110 5.09 11.96 -2.22
CA VAL A 110 3.95 12.67 -2.80
C VAL A 110 3.29 11.76 -3.83
N ASP A 111 2.10 11.26 -3.50
CA ASP A 111 1.39 10.29 -4.29
C ASP A 111 0.17 10.92 -4.98
N ILE A 112 0.01 10.71 -6.28
CA ILE A 112 -1.18 11.13 -7.02
C ILE A 112 -2.09 9.93 -7.19
N MET A 113 -3.30 10.00 -6.62
CA MET A 113 -4.34 8.99 -6.75
C MET A 113 -5.43 9.49 -7.69
N ARG A 114 -5.78 8.70 -8.70
CA ARG A 114 -6.81 9.03 -9.67
C ARG A 114 -7.89 7.95 -9.67
N PRO A 115 -8.96 8.10 -8.88
CA PRO A 115 -10.09 7.18 -8.89
C PRO A 115 -10.74 7.15 -10.29
N PHE A 116 -11.36 6.03 -10.66
CA PHE A 116 -11.97 5.83 -11.97
C PHE A 116 -12.92 6.97 -12.39
N LEU A 117 -13.87 7.32 -11.51
CA LEU A 117 -14.76 8.46 -11.75
C LEU A 117 -14.01 9.79 -11.80
N GLY A 118 -12.93 9.93 -11.03
CA GLY A 118 -12.07 11.10 -11.08
C GLY A 118 -11.35 11.25 -12.42
N ARG A 119 -10.96 10.15 -13.07
CA ARG A 119 -10.36 10.17 -14.42
C ARG A 119 -11.34 10.68 -15.47
N LEU A 120 -12.61 10.28 -15.37
CA LEU A 120 -13.65 10.73 -16.30
C LEU A 120 -13.89 12.25 -16.20
N ILE A 121 -13.78 12.80 -14.99
CA ILE A 121 -14.04 14.22 -14.69
C ILE A 121 -12.75 15.05 -14.64
N GLY A 122 -11.57 14.41 -14.79
CA GLY A 122 -10.27 15.09 -14.77
C GLY A 122 -9.75 15.46 -13.36
N ILE A 123 -10.28 14.84 -12.29
CA ILE A 123 -9.90 15.12 -10.91
C ILE A 123 -9.01 14.01 -10.31
N CYS A 124 -8.15 14.41 -9.38
CA CYS A 124 -7.26 13.54 -8.64
C CYS A 124 -7.15 13.95 -7.16
N THR A 125 -6.53 13.09 -6.37
CA THR A 125 -6.20 13.34 -4.97
C THR A 125 -4.69 13.27 -4.81
N LEU A 126 -4.09 14.33 -4.27
CA LEU A 126 -2.68 14.38 -3.90
C LEU A 126 -2.55 13.97 -2.44
N ARG A 127 -1.76 12.94 -2.16
CA ARG A 127 -1.43 12.49 -0.82
C ARG A 127 0.04 12.78 -0.54
N ILE A 128 0.29 13.55 0.49
CA ILE A 128 1.62 13.92 0.96
C ILE A 128 1.86 13.15 2.25
N VAL A 129 2.88 12.31 2.28
CA VAL A 129 3.22 11.48 3.43
C VAL A 129 4.38 12.12 4.18
N MET A 130 4.21 12.29 5.48
CA MET A 130 5.20 12.80 6.43
C MET A 130 5.43 11.78 7.55
N PRO A 131 6.50 11.88 8.34
CA PRO A 131 6.70 11.02 9.50
C PRO A 131 5.50 11.11 10.47
N GLY A 132 4.85 9.97 10.72
CA GLY A 132 3.72 9.87 11.64
C GLY A 132 2.37 10.43 11.16
N THR A 133 2.29 11.10 10.00
CA THR A 133 1.03 11.67 9.49
C THR A 133 1.00 11.71 7.96
N ALA A 134 -0.20 11.89 7.41
CA ALA A 134 -0.37 12.12 5.97
C ALA A 134 -1.39 13.23 5.72
N MET A 135 -1.05 14.14 4.82
CA MET A 135 -1.94 15.19 4.35
C MET A 135 -2.53 14.80 3.00
N THR A 136 -3.83 14.95 2.81
CA THR A 136 -4.51 14.65 1.55
C THR A 136 -5.22 15.87 1.01
N LEU A 137 -4.87 16.27 -0.22
CA LEU A 137 -5.56 17.29 -0.99
C LEU A 137 -6.41 16.60 -2.05
N SER A 138 -7.72 16.49 -1.80
CA SER A 138 -8.65 15.83 -2.71
C SER A 138 -9.26 16.81 -3.70
N TYR A 139 -9.65 16.29 -4.89
CA TYR A 139 -10.32 17.08 -5.94
C TYR A 139 -9.48 18.20 -6.56
N LEU A 140 -8.21 17.92 -6.81
CA LEU A 140 -7.34 18.75 -7.65
C LEU A 140 -7.51 18.35 -9.12
N THR A 141 -7.28 19.29 -10.04
CA THR A 141 -7.06 18.92 -11.44
C THR A 141 -5.71 18.24 -11.58
N LEU A 142 -5.56 17.37 -12.60
CA LEU A 142 -4.31 16.65 -12.83
C LEU A 142 -3.12 17.60 -13.02
N ASN A 143 -3.34 18.72 -13.71
CA ASN A 143 -2.29 19.71 -13.95
C ASN A 143 -1.86 20.42 -12.65
N GLN A 144 -2.82 20.79 -11.79
CA GLN A 144 -2.53 21.34 -10.46
C GLN A 144 -1.75 20.35 -9.59
N ALA A 145 -2.18 19.08 -9.57
CA ALA A 145 -1.50 18.05 -8.77
C ALA A 145 -0.08 17.78 -9.26
N ARG A 146 0.15 17.78 -10.58
CA ARG A 146 1.49 17.62 -11.16
C ARG A 146 2.37 18.84 -10.88
N ALA A 147 1.86 20.05 -11.07
CA ALA A 147 2.59 21.28 -10.76
C ALA A 147 2.98 21.34 -9.27
N LEU A 148 2.03 20.99 -8.38
CA LEU A 148 2.28 20.95 -6.95
C LEU A 148 3.30 19.87 -6.59
N LYS A 149 3.19 18.67 -7.19
CA LYS A 149 4.15 17.57 -6.99
C LYS A 149 5.55 17.97 -7.46
N ALA A 150 5.70 18.50 -8.68
CA ALA A 150 6.99 18.91 -9.22
C ALA A 150 7.65 19.97 -8.32
N ARG A 151 6.88 20.88 -7.74
CA ARG A 151 7.39 21.90 -6.86
C ARG A 151 7.76 21.39 -5.47
N ILE A 152 6.97 20.47 -4.90
CA ILE A 152 7.25 19.86 -3.59
C ILE A 152 8.51 18.98 -3.64
N LEU A 153 8.72 18.25 -4.74
CA LEU A 153 9.84 17.32 -4.89
C LEU A 153 11.04 17.94 -5.62
N ALA A 154 10.94 19.20 -6.09
CA ALA A 154 11.94 19.85 -6.97
C ALA A 154 12.32 18.99 -8.19
N GLU A 155 11.34 18.22 -8.71
CA GLU A 155 11.56 17.17 -9.72
C GLU A 155 11.78 17.76 -11.11
N ASP A 156 12.98 17.62 -11.66
CA ASP A 156 13.24 17.76 -13.09
C ASP A 156 12.76 16.51 -13.84
N THR A 157 12.10 16.73 -14.98
CA THR A 157 11.24 15.77 -15.70
C THR A 157 11.94 14.70 -16.52
N VAL A 158 13.19 14.36 -16.25
CA VAL A 158 13.86 13.26 -16.96
C VAL A 158 13.49 11.94 -16.27
N GLU A 159 12.54 11.22 -16.84
CA GLU A 159 12.11 9.91 -16.38
C GLU A 159 12.71 8.82 -17.28
N ASP A 160 13.62 8.01 -16.75
CA ASP A 160 14.06 6.79 -17.39
C ASP A 160 13.17 5.61 -16.99
N ARG A 161 12.46 5.03 -17.95
CA ARG A 161 11.57 3.89 -17.70
C ARG A 161 12.39 2.60 -17.58
N LEU A 162 12.55 2.13 -16.36
CA LEU A 162 13.34 0.92 -16.07
C LEU A 162 12.61 -0.36 -16.44
N TYR A 163 11.30 -0.45 -16.16
CA TYR A 163 10.52 -1.65 -16.44
C TYR A 163 9.03 -1.36 -16.57
N GLN A 164 8.36 -2.11 -17.45
CA GLN A 164 6.91 -2.09 -17.59
C GLN A 164 6.38 -3.53 -17.59
N VAL A 165 5.42 -3.82 -16.73
CA VAL A 165 4.80 -5.14 -16.61
C VAL A 165 3.84 -5.35 -17.78
N LYS A 166 4.03 -6.42 -18.52
CA LYS A 166 3.12 -6.82 -19.60
C LYS A 166 1.84 -7.40 -19.00
N THR A 167 0.68 -6.95 -19.46
CA THR A 167 -0.61 -7.42 -18.95
C THR A 167 -0.78 -8.94 -19.06
N LYS A 168 -0.25 -9.55 -20.13
CA LYS A 168 -0.29 -11.01 -20.31
C LYS A 168 0.48 -11.75 -19.23
N ASP A 169 1.70 -11.28 -18.93
CA ASP A 169 2.55 -11.87 -17.89
C ASP A 169 1.91 -11.69 -16.51
N LEU A 170 1.28 -10.55 -16.27
CA LEU A 170 0.54 -10.28 -15.03
C LEU A 170 -0.64 -11.24 -14.84
N ILE A 171 -1.46 -11.44 -15.88
CA ILE A 171 -2.61 -12.36 -15.83
C ILE A 171 -2.12 -13.78 -15.52
N LEU A 172 -1.11 -14.24 -16.29
CA LEU A 172 -0.57 -15.58 -16.11
C LEU A 172 0.07 -15.76 -14.74
N ALA A 173 0.81 -14.76 -14.25
CA ALA A 173 1.40 -14.78 -12.92
C ALA A 173 0.34 -14.85 -11.80
N LEU A 174 -0.75 -14.08 -11.92
CA LEU A 174 -1.84 -14.14 -10.95
C LEU A 174 -2.57 -15.48 -10.96
N LEU A 175 -2.76 -16.08 -12.12
CA LEU A 175 -3.34 -17.43 -12.25
C LEU A 175 -2.43 -18.51 -11.65
N LEU A 176 -1.11 -18.36 -11.80
CA LEU A 176 -0.11 -19.28 -11.28
C LEU A 176 0.28 -18.99 -9.81
N ASP A 177 -0.22 -17.94 -9.18
CA ASP A 177 -0.01 -17.71 -7.74
C ASP A 177 -0.84 -18.70 -6.89
N LEU A 178 -0.37 -19.95 -6.83
CA LEU A 178 -1.05 -21.05 -6.14
C LEU A 178 -1.33 -20.73 -4.67
N SER A 179 -0.46 -19.97 -4.01
CA SER A 179 -0.62 -19.61 -2.59
C SER A 179 -1.88 -18.77 -2.34
N THR A 180 -2.24 -17.89 -3.28
CA THR A 180 -3.44 -17.07 -3.21
C THR A 180 -4.66 -17.78 -3.79
N ASN A 181 -4.49 -18.47 -4.92
CA ASN A 181 -5.57 -19.14 -5.63
C ASN A 181 -6.09 -20.36 -4.88
N LEU A 182 -5.25 -21.07 -4.13
CA LEU A 182 -5.68 -22.19 -3.31
C LEU A 182 -6.72 -21.78 -2.26
N TRP A 183 -6.55 -20.63 -1.61
CA TRP A 183 -7.54 -20.10 -0.68
C TRP A 183 -8.85 -19.73 -1.37
N SER A 184 -8.76 -19.13 -2.57
CA SER A 184 -9.96 -18.86 -3.38
C SER A 184 -10.65 -20.14 -3.80
N LEU A 185 -9.90 -21.17 -4.20
CA LEU A 185 -10.44 -22.49 -4.55
C LEU A 185 -11.12 -23.16 -3.36
N VAL A 186 -10.51 -23.15 -2.17
CA VAL A 186 -11.10 -23.72 -0.93
C VAL A 186 -12.42 -23.05 -0.60
N ILE A 187 -12.50 -21.70 -0.72
CA ILE A 187 -13.74 -20.96 -0.48
C ILE A 187 -14.81 -21.35 -1.49
N VAL A 188 -14.46 -21.39 -2.79
CA VAL A 188 -15.42 -21.73 -3.85
C VAL A 188 -15.89 -23.18 -3.72
N THR A 189 -14.96 -24.12 -3.50
CA THR A 189 -15.32 -25.54 -3.32
C THR A 189 -16.19 -25.73 -2.08
N GLY A 190 -15.85 -25.09 -0.96
CA GLY A 190 -16.64 -25.14 0.28
C GLY A 190 -18.04 -24.56 0.14
N ALA A 191 -18.26 -23.66 -0.83
CA ALA A 191 -19.58 -23.13 -1.13
C ALA A 191 -20.37 -23.98 -2.15
N VAL A 192 -19.68 -24.57 -3.15
CA VAL A 192 -20.31 -25.35 -4.23
C VAL A 192 -20.57 -26.80 -3.80
N PHE A 193 -19.68 -27.41 -3.02
CA PHE A 193 -19.79 -28.81 -2.63
C PHE A 193 -21.08 -29.16 -1.90
N PRO A 194 -21.57 -28.37 -0.92
CA PRO A 194 -22.88 -28.64 -0.30
C PRO A 194 -24.05 -28.57 -1.29
N TYR A 195 -24.00 -27.64 -2.27
CA TYR A 195 -25.01 -27.57 -3.32
C TYR A 195 -25.06 -28.84 -4.17
N VAL A 196 -23.89 -29.36 -4.56
CA VAL A 196 -23.81 -30.60 -5.35
C VAL A 196 -24.40 -31.79 -4.59
N LEU A 197 -24.23 -31.82 -3.25
CA LEU A 197 -24.75 -32.91 -2.41
C LEU A 197 -26.25 -32.80 -2.10
N SER A 198 -26.71 -31.58 -1.80
CA SER A 198 -28.09 -31.36 -1.32
C SER A 198 -29.09 -30.96 -2.42
N GLY A 199 -28.59 -30.40 -3.53
CA GLY A 199 -29.42 -29.81 -4.59
C GLY A 199 -30.15 -28.53 -4.18
N GLU A 200 -29.93 -28.04 -2.93
CA GLU A 200 -30.65 -26.89 -2.41
C GLU A 200 -30.01 -25.57 -2.88
N LEU A 201 -30.82 -24.72 -3.56
CA LEU A 201 -30.39 -23.39 -4.02
C LEU A 201 -29.95 -22.48 -2.88
N PHE A 202 -30.39 -22.72 -1.65
CA PHE A 202 -29.96 -21.96 -0.47
C PHE A 202 -28.45 -22.05 -0.25
N THR A 203 -27.85 -23.19 -0.56
CA THR A 203 -26.38 -23.38 -0.42
C THR A 203 -25.59 -22.52 -1.40
N LEU A 204 -26.14 -22.18 -2.56
CA LEU A 204 -25.55 -21.22 -3.52
C LEU A 204 -25.54 -19.79 -2.98
N SER A 205 -26.39 -19.44 -2.03
CA SER A 205 -26.35 -18.12 -1.39
C SER A 205 -25.01 -17.86 -0.69
N THR A 206 -24.32 -18.90 -0.25
CA THR A 206 -22.97 -18.83 0.32
C THR A 206 -21.95 -18.30 -0.69
N LEU A 207 -22.09 -18.61 -1.99
CA LEU A 207 -21.23 -18.05 -3.04
C LEU A 207 -21.37 -16.53 -3.11
N ILE A 208 -22.59 -16.00 -3.00
CA ILE A 208 -22.85 -14.56 -3.01
C ILE A 208 -22.19 -13.91 -1.80
N ALA A 209 -22.27 -14.55 -0.63
CA ALA A 209 -21.64 -14.06 0.59
C ALA A 209 -20.09 -14.06 0.50
N PHE A 210 -19.49 -15.05 -0.17
CA PHE A 210 -18.04 -15.15 -0.32
C PHE A 210 -17.49 -14.48 -1.59
N ALA A 211 -18.32 -14.15 -2.58
CA ALA A 211 -17.91 -13.48 -3.82
C ALA A 211 -17.05 -12.23 -3.61
N PRO A 212 -17.36 -11.31 -2.66
CA PRO A 212 -16.53 -10.15 -2.40
C PRO A 212 -15.12 -10.52 -1.89
N LYS A 213 -15.00 -11.62 -1.15
CA LYS A 213 -13.72 -12.10 -0.61
C LYS A 213 -12.85 -12.73 -1.71
N VAL A 214 -13.43 -13.55 -2.58
CA VAL A 214 -12.76 -14.11 -3.75
C VAL A 214 -12.34 -12.98 -4.71
N TRP A 215 -13.22 -12.03 -4.97
CA TRP A 215 -12.91 -10.84 -5.76
C TRP A 215 -11.73 -10.05 -5.18
N LYS A 216 -11.70 -9.83 -3.87
CA LYS A 216 -10.61 -9.12 -3.18
C LYS A 216 -9.27 -9.87 -3.28
N LEU A 217 -9.31 -11.20 -3.23
CA LEU A 217 -8.10 -12.04 -3.28
C LEU A 217 -7.48 -12.09 -4.68
N THR A 218 -8.29 -12.26 -5.72
CA THR A 218 -7.82 -12.53 -7.08
C THR A 218 -8.17 -11.38 -8.05
N GLY A 219 -9.44 -11.05 -8.20
CA GLY A 219 -9.92 -10.08 -9.19
C GLY A 219 -9.37 -8.67 -8.97
N LYS A 220 -9.42 -8.17 -7.74
CA LYS A 220 -8.92 -6.83 -7.41
C LYS A 220 -7.44 -6.67 -7.78
N ARG A 221 -6.61 -7.71 -7.61
CA ARG A 221 -5.17 -7.64 -7.90
C ARG A 221 -4.90 -7.38 -9.39
N LEU A 222 -5.68 -8.00 -10.28
CA LEU A 222 -5.55 -7.77 -11.72
C LEU A 222 -5.80 -6.30 -12.08
N PHE A 223 -6.85 -5.70 -11.54
CA PHE A 223 -7.20 -4.31 -11.83
C PHE A 223 -6.22 -3.33 -11.17
N VAL A 224 -5.74 -3.63 -9.97
CA VAL A 224 -4.77 -2.79 -9.26
C VAL A 224 -3.40 -2.83 -9.92
N TYR A 225 -2.92 -3.99 -10.37
CA TYR A 225 -1.55 -4.14 -10.88
C TYR A 225 -1.44 -3.93 -12.41
N ASN A 226 -2.56 -3.74 -13.10
CA ASN A 226 -2.53 -3.50 -14.53
C ASN A 226 -1.89 -2.14 -14.86
N GLY A 227 -1.09 -2.12 -15.92
CA GLY A 227 -0.38 -0.91 -16.35
C GLY A 227 0.79 -0.53 -15.43
N TRP A 228 1.33 -1.49 -14.65
CA TRP A 228 2.45 -1.24 -13.75
C TRP A 228 3.71 -0.87 -14.50
N SER A 229 4.28 0.28 -14.16
CA SER A 229 5.57 0.74 -14.66
C SER A 229 6.44 1.26 -13.52
N VAL A 230 7.74 1.08 -13.65
CA VAL A 230 8.74 1.63 -12.75
C VAL A 230 9.64 2.56 -13.54
N THR A 231 9.74 3.79 -13.10
CA THR A 231 10.59 4.83 -13.68
C THR A 231 11.59 5.31 -12.63
N ARG A 232 12.79 5.70 -13.09
CA ARG A 232 13.77 6.37 -12.25
C ARG A 232 13.72 7.87 -12.55
N THR A 233 13.61 8.65 -11.51
CA THR A 233 13.63 10.12 -11.60
C THR A 233 15.09 10.62 -11.61
N ALA A 234 15.35 11.81 -12.13
CA ALA A 234 16.68 12.42 -12.15
C ALA A 234 17.33 12.49 -10.75
N ASP A 235 16.54 12.70 -9.70
CA ASP A 235 16.95 12.73 -8.29
C ASP A 235 17.32 11.36 -7.70
N GLY A 236 17.35 10.29 -8.53
CA GLY A 236 17.62 8.92 -8.07
C GLY A 236 16.44 8.23 -7.38
N ALA A 237 15.27 8.86 -7.28
CA ALA A 237 14.09 8.23 -6.71
C ALA A 237 13.44 7.26 -7.71
N TYR A 238 12.72 6.26 -7.18
CA TYR A 238 11.98 5.27 -7.98
C TYR A 238 10.49 5.54 -7.87
N ARG A 239 9.87 5.76 -9.01
CA ARG A 239 8.44 6.01 -9.11
C ARG A 239 7.74 4.80 -9.72
N THR A 240 6.67 4.36 -9.07
CA THR A 240 5.80 3.29 -9.56
C THR A 240 4.45 3.87 -9.92
N ASP A 241 4.03 3.65 -11.16
CA ASP A 241 2.70 4.02 -11.66
C ASP A 241 1.92 2.75 -11.95
N TYR A 242 0.69 2.63 -11.44
CA TYR A 242 -0.14 1.46 -11.65
C TYR A 242 -1.64 1.72 -11.46
N GLY A 243 -2.46 0.80 -11.98
CA GLY A 243 -3.89 0.77 -11.81
C GLY A 243 -4.67 1.01 -13.09
N MET A 244 -5.60 0.08 -13.36
CA MET A 244 -6.49 0.17 -14.52
C MET A 244 -7.59 1.20 -14.29
N PHE A 245 -8.27 1.12 -13.15
CA PHE A 245 -9.37 2.02 -12.79
C PHE A 245 -8.86 3.17 -11.89
N ASP A 246 -8.17 2.84 -10.81
CA ASP A 246 -7.58 3.80 -9.89
C ASP A 246 -6.09 3.88 -10.16
N THR A 247 -5.63 4.88 -10.90
CA THR A 247 -4.20 5.08 -11.12
C THR A 247 -3.56 5.62 -9.85
N ARG A 248 -2.51 4.97 -9.41
CA ARG A 248 -1.74 5.32 -8.22
C ARG A 248 -0.29 5.51 -8.61
N GLN A 249 0.34 6.48 -8.00
CA GLN A 249 1.76 6.76 -8.14
C GLN A 249 2.38 6.75 -6.74
N TYR A 250 3.42 5.93 -6.56
CA TYR A 250 4.23 5.93 -5.35
C TYR A 250 5.66 6.26 -5.72
N THR A 251 6.31 7.07 -4.90
CA THR A 251 7.70 7.42 -5.07
C THR A 251 8.51 6.86 -3.89
N TYR A 252 9.56 6.12 -4.20
CA TYR A 252 10.49 5.52 -3.25
C TYR A 252 11.81 6.28 -3.33
N GLN A 253 12.21 6.94 -2.26
CA GLN A 253 13.54 7.53 -2.17
C GLN A 253 14.57 6.42 -1.88
N ASP A 254 15.64 6.38 -2.64
CA ASP A 254 16.70 5.37 -2.55
C ASP A 254 17.30 5.30 -1.13
N SER A 255 17.61 6.45 -0.56
CA SER A 255 18.18 6.58 0.80
C SER A 255 17.31 6.00 1.92
N ARG A 256 16.01 5.81 1.68
CA ARG A 256 15.04 5.32 2.68
C ARG A 256 14.69 3.85 2.55
N ILE A 257 15.16 3.16 1.51
CA ILE A 257 14.95 1.73 1.34
C ILE A 257 15.83 0.98 2.32
N THR A 258 15.21 0.19 3.19
CA THR A 258 15.91 -0.55 4.26
C THR A 258 16.29 -1.96 3.83
N PHE A 259 15.42 -2.67 3.12
CA PHE A 259 15.69 -3.99 2.54
C PHE A 259 14.78 -4.27 1.35
N ILE A 260 15.14 -5.27 0.57
CA ILE A 260 14.37 -5.74 -0.57
C ILE A 260 14.01 -7.20 -0.36
N GLU A 261 12.75 -7.55 -0.67
CA GLU A 261 12.26 -8.91 -0.70
C GLU A 261 11.94 -9.35 -2.11
N LEU A 262 12.42 -10.52 -2.48
CA LEU A 262 12.09 -11.23 -3.72
C LEU A 262 11.18 -12.40 -3.38
N HIS A 263 9.92 -12.30 -3.77
CA HIS A 263 8.92 -13.34 -3.53
C HIS A 263 8.75 -14.19 -4.79
N GLN A 264 8.96 -15.50 -4.67
CA GLN A 264 8.83 -16.44 -5.78
C GLN A 264 7.84 -17.56 -5.43
N PRO A 265 6.59 -17.50 -5.89
CA PRO A 265 5.63 -18.60 -5.80
C PRO A 265 6.15 -19.86 -6.53
N LEU A 266 5.68 -21.05 -6.11
CA LEU A 266 6.18 -22.34 -6.60
C LEU A 266 6.11 -22.45 -8.13
N LEU A 267 4.97 -22.13 -8.73
CA LEU A 267 4.77 -22.26 -10.19
C LEU A 267 5.51 -21.18 -10.98
N TRP A 268 5.84 -20.03 -10.38
CA TRP A 268 6.61 -18.98 -11.05
C TRP A 268 8.06 -19.37 -11.30
N ARG A 269 8.58 -20.37 -10.60
CA ARG A 269 9.93 -20.89 -10.83
C ARG A 269 10.11 -21.42 -12.27
N ARG A 270 9.03 -21.92 -12.88
CA ARG A 270 9.06 -22.41 -14.26
C ARG A 270 9.36 -21.30 -15.28
N PHE A 271 8.97 -20.07 -14.96
CA PHE A 271 9.14 -18.88 -15.80
C PHE A 271 10.23 -17.94 -15.27
N ASP A 272 10.91 -18.34 -14.20
CA ASP A 272 11.88 -17.52 -13.46
C ASP A 272 11.35 -16.12 -13.09
N TRP A 273 10.05 -16.05 -12.74
CA TRP A 273 9.40 -14.83 -12.29
C TRP A 273 9.52 -14.63 -10.79
N VAL A 274 9.62 -13.34 -10.41
CA VAL A 274 9.64 -12.90 -9.01
C VAL A 274 8.81 -11.62 -8.84
N GLU A 275 8.27 -11.44 -7.65
CA GLU A 275 7.69 -10.18 -7.18
C GLU A 275 8.75 -9.46 -6.35
N VAL A 276 9.01 -8.19 -6.64
CA VAL A 276 9.97 -7.36 -5.90
C VAL A 276 9.22 -6.45 -4.95
N ARG A 277 9.59 -6.50 -3.69
CA ARG A 277 9.07 -5.60 -2.64
C ARG A 277 10.21 -4.81 -2.03
N ALA A 278 9.98 -3.55 -1.74
CA ALA A 278 10.91 -2.68 -1.04
C ALA A 278 10.33 -2.25 0.32
N ALA A 279 11.12 -2.42 1.36
CA ALA A 279 10.81 -1.88 2.67
C ALA A 279 11.39 -0.47 2.78
N VAL A 280 10.59 0.47 3.25
CA VAL A 280 10.98 1.87 3.42
C VAL A 280 10.93 2.21 4.90
N ALA A 281 11.92 2.95 5.37
CA ALA A 281 11.93 3.44 6.76
C ALA A 281 10.64 4.20 7.09
N GLY A 282 9.97 3.81 8.17
CA GLY A 282 8.67 4.37 8.60
C GLY A 282 7.43 3.67 8.03
N ALA A 283 7.57 2.74 7.09
CA ALA A 283 6.45 1.95 6.59
C ALA A 283 6.31 0.63 7.36
N ALA A 284 5.10 0.31 7.82
CA ALA A 284 4.86 -0.89 8.63
C ALA A 284 5.06 -2.21 7.87
N LYS A 285 5.03 -2.20 6.53
CA LYS A 285 5.19 -3.39 5.66
C LYS A 285 5.89 -3.01 4.36
N PRO A 286 6.69 -3.94 3.77
CA PRO A 286 7.26 -3.75 2.45
C PRO A 286 6.19 -3.48 1.38
N GLY A 287 6.38 -2.42 0.59
CA GLY A 287 5.54 -2.09 -0.55
C GLY A 287 5.94 -2.90 -1.78
N ILE A 288 4.99 -3.17 -2.68
CA ILE A 288 5.28 -3.84 -3.95
C ILE A 288 5.93 -2.82 -4.89
N LEU A 289 7.18 -3.07 -5.26
CA LEU A 289 7.91 -2.28 -6.25
C LEU A 289 7.61 -2.78 -7.67
N ILE A 290 7.64 -4.11 -7.89
CA ILE A 290 7.28 -4.76 -9.16
C ILE A 290 6.46 -6.01 -8.84
N PRO A 291 5.20 -6.11 -9.30
CA PRO A 291 4.33 -7.25 -8.98
C PRO A 291 4.73 -8.55 -9.69
N VAL A 292 5.34 -8.46 -10.86
CA VAL A 292 5.89 -9.61 -11.59
C VAL A 292 6.96 -9.14 -12.56
N CYS A 293 8.13 -9.77 -12.50
CA CYS A 293 9.20 -9.56 -13.47
C CYS A 293 10.09 -10.82 -13.57
N PRO A 294 10.84 -10.99 -14.67
CA PRO A 294 11.91 -11.96 -14.74
C PRO A 294 12.97 -11.69 -13.67
N ARG A 295 13.59 -12.73 -13.13
CA ARG A 295 14.62 -12.64 -12.11
C ARG A 295 15.77 -11.69 -12.47
N VAL A 296 16.19 -11.69 -13.74
CA VAL A 296 17.22 -10.78 -14.24
C VAL A 296 16.86 -9.30 -14.02
N VAL A 297 15.58 -8.93 -14.21
CA VAL A 297 15.10 -7.56 -13.96
C VAL A 297 15.12 -7.27 -12.46
N ALA A 298 14.71 -8.23 -11.62
CA ALA A 298 14.77 -8.08 -10.17
C ALA A 298 16.20 -7.89 -9.67
N GLU A 299 17.17 -8.64 -10.21
CA GLU A 299 18.60 -8.52 -9.87
C GLU A 299 19.13 -7.13 -10.29
N LYS A 300 18.74 -6.61 -11.45
CA LYS A 300 19.08 -5.24 -11.85
C LYS A 300 18.48 -4.21 -10.88
N MET A 301 17.24 -4.42 -10.42
CA MET A 301 16.63 -3.53 -9.43
C MET A 301 17.36 -3.59 -8.08
N VAL A 302 17.75 -4.78 -7.61
CA VAL A 302 18.57 -4.93 -6.40
C VAL A 302 19.92 -4.24 -6.55
N LEU A 303 20.56 -4.36 -7.73
CA LEU A 303 21.80 -3.66 -8.06
C LEU A 303 21.66 -2.13 -7.96
N HIS A 304 20.60 -1.60 -8.54
CA HIS A 304 20.36 -0.15 -8.54
C HIS A 304 20.01 0.39 -7.15
N LEU A 305 19.25 -0.37 -6.35
CA LEU A 305 18.72 0.08 -5.06
C LEU A 305 19.68 -0.15 -3.89
N LEU A 306 20.42 -1.25 -3.91
CA LEU A 306 21.29 -1.64 -2.79
C LEU A 306 22.77 -1.68 -3.17
N GLY A 307 23.09 -1.55 -4.46
CA GLY A 307 24.46 -1.56 -4.95
C GLY A 307 24.96 -2.95 -5.40
N PRO A 308 26.17 -2.99 -6.01
CA PRO A 308 26.70 -4.20 -6.68
C PRO A 308 26.98 -5.37 -5.73
N GLY A 309 27.29 -5.10 -4.48
CA GLY A 309 27.49 -6.13 -3.46
C GLY A 309 26.27 -6.98 -3.21
N ALA A 310 25.07 -6.39 -3.24
CA ALA A 310 23.81 -7.07 -2.93
C ALA A 310 23.48 -8.21 -3.89
N VAL A 311 23.74 -8.05 -5.19
CA VAL A 311 23.41 -9.05 -6.21
C VAL A 311 24.24 -10.33 -6.08
N ARG A 312 25.53 -10.20 -5.72
CA ARG A 312 26.42 -11.37 -5.52
C ARG A 312 25.93 -12.27 -4.39
N HIS A 313 25.10 -11.74 -3.48
CA HIS A 313 24.57 -12.46 -2.32
C HIS A 313 23.22 -13.13 -2.55
N LEU A 314 22.62 -12.97 -3.72
CA LEU A 314 21.35 -13.62 -4.06
C LEU A 314 21.49 -15.13 -4.31
N ASN A 315 22.70 -15.65 -4.38
CA ASN A 315 23.00 -17.06 -4.62
C ASN A 315 23.87 -17.65 -3.48
N ASN A 316 23.86 -18.96 -3.35
CA ASN A 316 24.65 -19.72 -2.37
C ASN A 316 24.35 -19.41 -0.89
N PRO A 317 23.11 -19.69 -0.41
CA PRO A 317 22.81 -19.61 1.01
C PRO A 317 23.55 -20.67 1.82
N LEU A 318 23.94 -20.33 3.05
CA LEU A 318 24.26 -21.33 4.06
C LEU A 318 22.95 -22.03 4.46
N PRO A 319 22.77 -23.32 4.17
CA PRO A 319 21.51 -24.01 4.36
C PRO A 319 21.13 -24.15 5.84
N ALA A 320 19.86 -24.38 6.13
CA ALA A 320 19.40 -24.68 7.47
C ALA A 320 19.94 -26.04 7.94
N PRO A 321 20.18 -26.22 9.24
CA PRO A 321 20.62 -27.51 9.79
C PRO A 321 19.57 -28.59 9.51
N PRO A 322 19.99 -29.87 9.33
CA PRO A 322 19.07 -30.98 9.01
C PRO A 322 17.92 -31.16 10.01
N VAL A 323 18.14 -30.79 11.27
CA VAL A 323 17.13 -30.83 12.34
C VAL A 323 15.94 -29.88 12.04
N ALA A 324 16.16 -28.81 11.28
CA ALA A 324 15.10 -27.88 10.87
C ALA A 324 13.98 -28.56 10.07
N ARG A 325 14.23 -29.73 9.44
CA ARG A 325 13.21 -30.56 8.80
C ARG A 325 12.07 -30.95 9.75
N LYS A 326 12.37 -31.14 11.05
CA LYS A 326 11.35 -31.43 12.06
C LYS A 326 10.51 -30.22 12.47
N ALA A 327 11.00 -29.03 12.20
CA ALA A 327 10.31 -27.77 12.49
C ALA A 327 9.46 -27.28 11.30
N THR A 328 9.94 -27.49 10.08
CA THR A 328 9.24 -27.06 8.86
C THR A 328 9.55 -27.97 7.67
N PRO A 329 8.54 -28.36 6.87
CA PRO A 329 8.75 -29.10 5.62
C PRO A 329 9.56 -28.29 4.59
N LEU A 330 9.57 -26.97 4.70
CA LEU A 330 10.26 -26.06 3.79
C LEU A 330 11.72 -25.78 4.19
N HIS A 331 12.33 -26.60 5.05
CA HIS A 331 13.69 -26.42 5.55
C HIS A 331 14.75 -26.25 4.45
N LYS A 332 14.56 -26.84 3.26
CA LYS A 332 15.46 -26.71 2.10
C LYS A 332 15.44 -25.29 1.49
N ALA A 333 14.37 -24.54 1.72
CA ALA A 333 14.25 -23.15 1.26
C ALA A 333 14.81 -22.14 2.28
N LEU A 334 15.26 -22.63 3.45
CA LEU A 334 15.81 -21.79 4.51
C LEU A 334 17.32 -21.67 4.36
N GLY A 335 17.81 -20.44 4.45
CA GLY A 335 19.24 -20.16 4.40
C GLY A 335 19.52 -18.74 4.87
N TYR A 336 20.79 -18.45 5.06
CA TYR A 336 21.27 -17.09 5.22
C TYR A 336 22.66 -16.93 4.64
N ARG A 337 23.08 -15.69 4.46
CA ARG A 337 24.45 -15.31 4.15
C ARG A 337 24.72 -13.93 4.74
N LEU A 338 25.84 -13.81 5.41
CA LEU A 338 26.36 -12.54 5.90
C LEU A 338 27.76 -12.35 5.28
N SER A 339 27.94 -11.34 4.45
CA SER A 339 29.21 -11.07 3.79
C SER A 339 29.18 -9.69 3.13
N ASN A 340 30.33 -9.02 3.06
CA ASN A 340 30.55 -7.76 2.34
C ASN A 340 29.50 -6.67 2.65
N GLY A 341 29.12 -6.50 3.92
CA GLY A 341 28.17 -5.47 4.33
C GLY A 341 26.69 -5.78 4.01
N TYR A 342 26.37 -7.01 3.57
CA TYR A 342 24.98 -7.42 3.31
C TYR A 342 24.60 -8.66 4.11
N PHE A 343 23.40 -8.62 4.66
CA PHE A 343 22.72 -9.76 5.24
C PHE A 343 21.60 -10.23 4.33
N THR A 344 21.69 -11.46 3.83
CA THR A 344 20.66 -12.08 2.98
C THR A 344 20.08 -13.28 3.70
N ALA A 345 18.74 -13.35 3.73
CA ALA A 345 18.02 -14.46 4.31
C ALA A 345 17.07 -15.08 3.29
N TRP A 346 17.08 -16.42 3.19
CA TRP A 346 16.15 -17.20 2.39
C TRP A 346 15.16 -17.85 3.32
N ASN A 347 13.89 -17.60 3.06
CA ASN A 347 12.78 -18.15 3.82
C ASN A 347 11.74 -18.69 2.86
N GLY A 348 10.93 -19.62 3.32
CA GLY A 348 9.82 -20.16 2.57
C GLY A 348 8.59 -20.28 3.46
N PHE A 349 7.46 -19.88 2.95
CA PHE A 349 6.17 -20.08 3.59
C PHE A 349 5.13 -20.44 2.53
N PHE A 350 4.39 -21.51 2.78
CA PHE A 350 3.26 -21.98 2.00
C PHE A 350 3.42 -21.80 0.48
N LEU A 351 4.23 -22.65 -0.14
CA LEU A 351 4.46 -22.68 -1.60
C LEU A 351 5.10 -21.42 -2.18
N ARG A 352 5.71 -20.59 -1.34
CA ARG A 352 6.38 -19.35 -1.75
C ARG A 352 7.76 -19.26 -1.12
N ASN A 353 8.78 -19.01 -1.94
CA ASN A 353 10.11 -18.64 -1.45
C ASN A 353 10.20 -17.12 -1.32
N VAL A 354 10.89 -16.67 -0.29
CA VAL A 354 11.17 -15.27 -0.03
C VAL A 354 12.67 -15.13 0.20
N THR A 355 13.33 -14.34 -0.64
CA THR A 355 14.72 -13.95 -0.46
C THR A 355 14.74 -12.50 -0.04
N THR A 356 15.29 -12.20 1.13
CA THR A 356 15.39 -10.83 1.65
C THR A 356 16.84 -10.42 1.70
N VAL A 357 17.16 -9.24 1.12
CA VAL A 357 18.51 -8.65 1.12
C VAL A 357 18.46 -7.34 1.88
N CYS A 358 19.29 -7.22 2.90
CA CYS A 358 19.40 -6.05 3.76
C CYS A 358 20.86 -5.60 3.88
N PRO A 359 21.20 -4.33 3.61
CA PRO A 359 22.49 -3.77 3.98
C PRO A 359 22.64 -3.78 5.51
N VAL A 360 23.78 -4.24 6.01
CA VAL A 360 24.04 -4.34 7.47
C VAL A 360 23.98 -2.98 8.15
N GLN A 361 24.42 -1.92 7.48
CA GLN A 361 24.30 -0.52 7.92
C GLN A 361 22.86 -0.05 8.23
N ARG A 362 21.86 -0.75 7.72
CA ARG A 362 20.42 -0.47 8.01
C ARG A 362 19.89 -1.26 9.19
N VAL A 363 20.68 -2.17 9.77
CA VAL A 363 20.27 -2.97 10.93
C VAL A 363 20.39 -2.12 12.20
N GLN A 364 19.29 -1.94 12.92
CA GLN A 364 19.24 -1.18 14.17
C GLN A 364 19.44 -2.07 15.41
N SER A 365 18.95 -3.29 15.35
CA SER A 365 19.11 -4.23 16.44
C SER A 365 19.00 -5.68 15.94
N VAL A 366 19.57 -6.58 16.68
CA VAL A 366 19.50 -8.01 16.42
C VAL A 366 18.76 -8.67 17.58
N SER A 367 17.78 -9.52 17.25
CA SER A 367 17.04 -10.26 18.26
C SER A 367 16.97 -11.75 17.92
N THR A 368 17.10 -12.59 18.92
CA THR A 368 16.98 -14.04 18.80
C THR A 368 15.66 -14.47 19.41
N ARG A 369 14.91 -15.32 18.70
CA ARG A 369 13.63 -15.87 19.19
C ARG A 369 13.65 -17.38 19.12
N GLN A 370 13.13 -17.99 20.18
CA GLN A 370 13.04 -19.43 20.30
C GLN A 370 11.64 -19.82 20.81
N GLY A 371 10.85 -20.42 19.92
CA GLY A 371 9.54 -20.99 20.31
C GLY A 371 9.66 -22.30 21.08
N PRO A 372 8.59 -22.80 21.71
CA PRO A 372 8.61 -24.06 22.48
C PRO A 372 9.08 -25.27 21.65
N TRP A 373 8.64 -25.35 20.40
CA TRP A 373 9.03 -26.43 19.49
C TRP A 373 10.50 -26.32 19.06
N GLN A 374 10.96 -25.11 18.77
CA GLN A 374 12.36 -24.84 18.45
C GLN A 374 13.28 -25.20 19.62
N ARG A 375 12.86 -24.91 20.86
CA ARG A 375 13.60 -25.26 22.07
C ARG A 375 13.84 -26.77 22.19
N ARG A 376 12.80 -27.55 21.93
CA ARG A 376 12.93 -29.04 21.93
C ARG A 376 13.89 -29.55 20.86
N LEU A 377 14.04 -28.84 19.76
CA LEU A 377 14.89 -29.22 18.63
C LEU A 377 16.28 -28.56 18.67
N GLY A 378 16.60 -27.75 19.69
CA GLY A 378 17.84 -26.99 19.75
C GLY A 378 17.99 -25.94 18.67
N LEU A 379 16.86 -25.40 18.18
CA LEU A 379 16.81 -24.38 17.12
C LEU A 379 16.45 -23.00 17.68
N ALA A 380 16.87 -21.95 16.99
CA ALA A 380 16.46 -20.57 17.21
C ALA A 380 16.34 -19.82 15.88
N SER A 381 15.70 -18.68 15.87
CA SER A 381 15.61 -17.79 14.70
C SER A 381 16.22 -16.44 15.05
N VAL A 382 17.07 -15.92 14.18
CA VAL A 382 17.71 -14.60 14.33
C VAL A 382 17.00 -13.60 13.45
N TYR A 383 16.72 -12.43 14.00
CA TYR A 383 16.04 -11.33 13.33
C TYR A 383 16.93 -10.10 13.30
N ALA A 384 17.30 -9.64 12.12
CA ALA A 384 17.88 -8.33 11.93
C ALA A 384 16.74 -7.31 11.81
N ASN A 385 16.58 -6.45 12.81
CA ASN A 385 15.52 -5.45 12.86
C ASN A 385 16.00 -4.15 12.22
N VAL A 386 15.17 -3.54 11.40
CA VAL A 386 15.47 -2.31 10.66
C VAL A 386 14.51 -1.18 11.03
N PRO A 387 14.84 0.08 10.70
CA PRO A 387 13.96 1.22 10.95
C PRO A 387 12.56 1.03 10.35
N GLY A 388 11.52 1.38 11.13
CA GLY A 388 10.12 1.26 10.69
C GLY A 388 9.44 -0.05 11.07
N GLY A 389 10.07 -0.90 11.90
CA GLY A 389 9.45 -2.12 12.44
C GLY A 389 9.53 -3.34 11.52
N GLY A 390 10.28 -3.24 10.40
CA GLY A 390 10.61 -4.39 9.57
C GLY A 390 11.68 -5.28 10.22
N SER A 391 11.68 -6.57 9.88
CA SER A 391 12.73 -7.49 10.32
C SER A 391 13.07 -8.52 9.24
N VAL A 392 14.35 -8.85 9.13
CA VAL A 392 14.85 -9.87 8.21
C VAL A 392 15.18 -11.12 9.02
N PRO A 393 14.37 -12.20 8.91
CA PRO A 393 14.56 -13.41 9.70
C PRO A 393 15.50 -14.42 9.04
N ALA A 394 16.51 -14.92 9.78
CA ALA A 394 17.17 -16.18 9.50
C ALA A 394 16.52 -17.26 10.36
N ALA A 395 15.57 -18.00 9.76
CA ALA A 395 14.72 -18.93 10.51
C ALA A 395 15.41 -20.28 10.77
N HIS A 396 15.09 -20.91 11.93
CA HIS A 396 15.42 -22.27 12.30
C HIS A 396 16.91 -22.63 12.19
N ARG A 397 17.78 -21.85 12.84
CA ARG A 397 19.22 -22.11 12.98
C ARG A 397 19.50 -22.98 14.21
N ALA A 398 20.59 -23.74 14.17
CA ALA A 398 21.08 -24.37 15.39
C ALA A 398 21.39 -23.31 16.45
N MET A 399 21.20 -23.61 17.73
CA MET A 399 21.30 -22.63 18.81
C MET A 399 22.68 -21.94 18.85
N GLY A 400 23.78 -22.68 18.70
CA GLY A 400 25.12 -22.11 18.60
C GLY A 400 25.30 -21.22 17.38
N GLU A 401 24.91 -21.71 16.19
CA GLU A 401 24.91 -20.93 14.94
C GLU A 401 24.09 -19.64 15.05
N ALA A 402 22.95 -19.69 15.74
CA ALA A 402 22.10 -18.51 15.95
C ALA A 402 22.78 -17.48 16.85
N ALA A 403 23.49 -17.92 17.89
CA ALA A 403 24.25 -17.04 18.77
C ALA A 403 25.42 -16.38 18.02
N ASP A 404 26.18 -17.17 17.25
CA ASP A 404 27.31 -16.69 16.45
C ASP A 404 26.84 -15.70 15.38
N LEU A 405 25.76 -16.03 14.65
CA LEU A 405 25.16 -15.13 13.65
C LEU A 405 24.68 -13.81 14.28
N ALA A 406 24.04 -13.88 15.45
CA ALA A 406 23.58 -12.68 16.14
C ALA A 406 24.76 -11.80 16.58
N GLY A 407 25.83 -12.39 17.08
CA GLY A 407 27.07 -11.68 17.43
C GLY A 407 27.75 -11.04 16.22
N CYS A 408 27.93 -11.81 15.12
CA CYS A 408 28.51 -11.31 13.88
C CYS A 408 27.67 -10.16 13.26
N LEU A 409 26.35 -10.29 13.23
CA LEU A 409 25.45 -9.24 12.73
C LEU A 409 25.54 -7.96 13.57
N TYR A 410 25.59 -8.11 14.88
CA TYR A 410 25.72 -6.98 15.80
C TYR A 410 27.06 -6.27 15.59
N GLN A 411 28.18 -7.01 15.58
CA GLN A 411 29.50 -6.45 15.33
C GLN A 411 29.56 -5.75 13.98
N ALA A 412 29.14 -6.42 12.90
CA ALA A 412 29.14 -5.85 11.57
C ALA A 412 28.30 -4.56 11.46
N SER A 413 27.18 -4.47 12.20
CA SER A 413 26.36 -3.25 12.24
C SER A 413 27.04 -2.11 12.99
N MET A 414 27.82 -2.40 14.01
CA MET A 414 28.57 -1.39 14.79
C MET A 414 29.81 -0.90 14.00
N ASP A 415 30.57 -1.80 13.37
CA ASP A 415 31.75 -1.46 12.58
C ASP A 415 31.37 -0.56 11.39
N GLU A 416 30.26 -0.87 10.72
CA GLU A 416 29.75 -0.06 9.60
C GLU A 416 29.26 1.32 10.08
N ALA A 417 28.59 1.38 11.24
CA ALA A 417 28.15 2.65 11.82
C ALA A 417 29.35 3.54 12.22
N GLU A 418 30.42 2.95 12.73
CA GLU A 418 31.65 3.67 13.07
C GLU A 418 32.38 4.16 11.82
N HIS A 419 32.45 3.34 10.75
CA HIS A 419 33.03 3.74 9.48
C HIS A 419 32.31 4.94 8.86
N LEU A 420 30.96 4.91 8.84
CA LEU A 420 30.14 6.02 8.34
C LEU A 420 30.36 7.30 9.16
N ARG A 421 30.48 7.20 10.47
CA ARG A 421 30.74 8.36 11.33
C ARG A 421 32.08 9.00 11.02
N LYS A 422 33.14 8.18 10.87
CA LYS A 422 34.49 8.66 10.51
C LYS A 422 34.55 9.34 9.14
N THR A 423 33.80 8.83 8.15
CA THR A 423 33.73 9.45 6.81
C THR A 423 33.00 10.79 6.85
N THR A 424 31.91 10.89 7.63
CA THR A 424 31.14 12.15 7.79
C THR A 424 31.98 13.21 8.51
N ASP A 425 32.72 12.83 9.56
CA ASP A 425 33.60 13.73 10.31
C ASP A 425 34.85 14.17 9.48
N ALA A 426 35.23 13.44 8.43
CA ALA A 426 36.30 13.79 7.51
C ALA A 426 35.87 14.73 6.36
N GLU A 427 34.59 14.83 6.08
CA GLU A 427 34.01 15.72 5.04
C GLU A 427 33.50 17.07 5.62
N THR A 428 33.42 17.22 6.94
CA THR A 428 33.13 18.48 7.65
C THR A 428 34.39 19.20 8.10
#